data_be8882dd88744111c885f2283b9173a2
#
_entry.id   be8882dd88744111c885f2283b9173a2
#
_cell.length_a   1.000
_cell.length_b   1.000
_cell.length_c   1.000
_cell.angle_alpha   90.00
_cell.angle_beta   90.00
_cell.angle_gamma   90.00
#
_symmetry.space_group_name_H-M   'P 1'
#
loop_
_entity.id
_entity.type
_entity.pdbx_description
1 polymer ?
#
loop_
_entity_poly.entity_id
_entity_poly.type
_entity_poly.pdbx_seq_one_letter_code
_entity_poly.pdbx_strand_id
1 'polypeptide(L)'
;VLVTFESNWSLAKEILQNIVSHHAESLSADAEKRIIEASKKYMIFYQYLTPIVYTTVKESGVLLTMRYICDARRRRASEHEIWEDVLKEFALHKEIEFAYPTQRFFTRPAEKDDSPL
;
A
#
# COMPACT_ATOMS: atom_id res chain seq x y z
N VAL A 1 1.88 -0.60 -3.61
CA VAL A 1 3.09 -1.16 -3.00
C VAL A 1 2.95 -2.67 -2.89
N LEU A 2 3.93 -3.40 -3.38
CA LEU A 2 3.93 -4.85 -3.31
C LEU A 2 4.99 -5.29 -2.30
N VAL A 3 4.59 -6.06 -1.30
CA VAL A 3 5.52 -6.59 -0.30
C VAL A 3 5.56 -8.11 -0.40
N THR A 4 6.66 -8.72 0.04
CA THR A 4 6.81 -10.16 -0.05
C THR A 4 5.80 -10.89 0.83
N PHE A 5 5.53 -12.16 0.52
CA PHE A 5 4.63 -12.96 1.34
C PHE A 5 5.16 -13.17 2.74
N GLU A 6 6.48 -13.16 2.91
CA GLU A 6 7.12 -13.32 4.22
C GLU A 6 7.08 -12.06 5.03
N SER A 7 6.72 -10.94 4.43
CA SER A 7 6.65 -9.66 5.14
C SER A 7 5.48 -9.61 6.10
N ASN A 8 5.61 -8.79 7.12
CA ASN A 8 4.48 -8.48 7.98
C ASN A 8 3.58 -7.49 7.25
N TRP A 9 2.73 -8.00 6.38
CA TRP A 9 1.87 -7.17 5.53
C TRP A 9 0.89 -6.34 6.34
N SER A 10 0.49 -6.83 7.51
CA SER A 10 -0.43 -6.12 8.39
C SER A 10 0.21 -4.84 8.93
N LEU A 11 1.46 -4.93 9.33
CA LEU A 11 2.22 -3.77 9.77
C LEU A 11 2.46 -2.81 8.61
N ALA A 12 2.80 -3.34 7.45
CA ALA A 12 2.97 -2.52 6.24
C ALA A 12 1.70 -1.76 5.92
N LYS A 13 0.55 -2.42 6.00
CA LYS A 13 -0.74 -1.79 5.74
C LYS A 13 -1.02 -0.66 6.73
N GLU A 14 -0.72 -0.88 8.00
CA GLU A 14 -0.90 0.14 9.03
C GLU A 14 -0.02 1.36 8.77
N ILE A 15 1.23 1.14 8.40
CA ILE A 15 2.15 2.22 8.06
C ILE A 15 1.64 3.02 6.87
N LEU A 16 1.19 2.33 5.82
CA LEU A 16 0.66 2.98 4.63
C LEU A 16 -0.61 3.76 4.93
N GLN A 17 -1.48 3.22 5.80
CA GLN A 17 -2.69 3.90 6.20
C GLN A 17 -2.36 5.21 6.92
N ASN A 18 -1.36 5.20 7.79
CA ASN A 18 -0.93 6.40 8.49
C ASN A 18 -0.34 7.43 7.53
N ILE A 19 0.47 6.98 6.58
CA ILE A 19 1.07 7.87 5.59
C ILE A 19 0.00 8.53 4.73
N VAL A 20 -0.92 7.74 4.19
CA VAL A 20 -1.94 8.28 3.30
C VAL A 20 -2.92 9.18 4.04
N SER A 21 -3.21 8.88 5.30
CA SER A 21 -4.07 9.72 6.13
C SER A 21 -3.42 11.07 6.40
N HIS A 22 -2.12 11.08 6.64
CA HIS A 22 -1.38 12.31 6.87
C HIS A 22 -1.43 13.22 5.64
N HIS A 23 -1.20 12.67 4.47
CA HIS A 23 -1.20 13.46 3.24
C HIS A 23 -2.60 13.90 2.82
N ALA A 24 -3.63 13.13 3.15
CA ALA A 24 -4.99 13.47 2.79
C ALA A 24 -5.57 14.59 3.65
N GLU A 25 -5.00 14.83 4.84
CA GLU A 25 -5.49 15.89 5.72
C GLU A 25 -5.26 17.29 5.15
N SER A 26 -4.52 17.41 4.07
CA SER A 26 -4.26 18.70 3.44
C SER A 26 -5.39 19.18 2.54
N LEU A 27 -6.48 18.42 2.41
CA LEU A 27 -7.62 18.86 1.61
C LEU A 27 -8.33 20.03 2.27
N SER A 28 -8.56 21.10 1.50
CA SER A 28 -9.27 22.25 2.04
C SER A 28 -10.75 21.92 2.25
N ALA A 29 -11.39 22.64 3.18
CA ALA A 29 -12.82 22.47 3.42
C ALA A 29 -13.64 22.71 2.15
N ASP A 30 -13.20 23.60 1.30
CA ASP A 30 -13.89 23.90 0.03
C ASP A 30 -13.80 22.74 -0.95
N ALA A 31 -12.64 22.08 -1.02
CA ALA A 31 -12.47 20.92 -1.89
C ALA A 31 -13.34 19.78 -1.39
N GLU A 32 -13.40 19.57 -0.09
CA GLU A 32 -14.24 18.54 0.51
C GLU A 32 -15.71 18.80 0.21
N LYS A 33 -16.13 20.04 0.30
CA LYS A 33 -17.50 20.42 -0.01
C LYS A 33 -17.86 20.13 -1.46
N ARG A 34 -16.95 20.47 -2.38
CA ARG A 34 -17.16 20.20 -3.81
C ARG A 34 -17.28 18.72 -4.10
N ILE A 35 -16.49 17.90 -3.43
CA ILE A 35 -16.53 16.46 -3.61
C ILE A 35 -17.85 15.90 -3.09
N ILE A 36 -18.33 16.39 -1.94
CA ILE A 36 -19.61 15.98 -1.39
C ILE A 36 -20.76 16.35 -2.34
N GLU A 37 -20.74 17.53 -2.89
CA GLU A 37 -21.75 17.96 -3.86
C GLU A 37 -21.70 17.11 -5.13
N ALA A 38 -20.51 16.82 -5.62
CA ALA A 38 -20.35 15.96 -6.79
C ALA A 38 -20.83 14.54 -6.50
N SER A 39 -20.59 14.02 -5.29
CA SER A 39 -21.04 12.68 -4.93
C SER A 39 -22.54 12.56 -4.91
N LYS A 40 -23.24 13.62 -4.48
CA LYS A 40 -24.70 13.65 -4.50
C LYS A 40 -25.23 13.67 -5.94
N LYS A 41 -24.56 14.42 -6.81
CA LYS A 41 -25.00 14.58 -8.19
C LYS A 41 -24.76 13.33 -9.03
N TYR A 42 -23.63 12.64 -8.79
CA TYR A 42 -23.23 11.51 -9.61
C TYR A 42 -23.32 10.16 -8.88
N MET A 43 -23.96 10.14 -7.72
CA MET A 43 -24.15 8.92 -6.91
C MET A 43 -22.82 8.27 -6.50
N ILE A 44 -21.81 9.09 -6.24
CA ILE A 44 -20.54 8.62 -5.73
C ILE A 44 -20.64 8.55 -4.22
N PHE A 45 -20.18 7.44 -3.61
CA PHE A 45 -20.34 7.25 -2.17
C PHE A 45 -19.31 8.03 -1.35
N TYR A 46 -19.74 8.51 -0.18
CA TYR A 46 -18.88 9.29 0.72
C TYR A 46 -17.66 8.54 1.18
N GLN A 47 -17.72 7.22 1.22
CA GLN A 47 -16.58 6.41 1.65
C GLN A 47 -15.34 6.65 0.78
N TYR A 48 -15.50 7.23 -0.39
CA TYR A 48 -14.37 7.57 -1.25
C TYR A 48 -13.59 8.78 -0.76
N LEU A 49 -14.11 9.51 0.22
CA LEU A 49 -13.40 10.65 0.81
C LEU A 49 -12.38 10.22 1.84
N THR A 50 -12.52 9.03 2.38
CA THR A 50 -11.62 8.54 3.42
C THR A 50 -10.43 7.84 2.79
N PRO A 51 -9.19 8.20 3.19
CA PRO A 51 -8.01 7.47 2.72
C PRO A 51 -8.09 6.02 3.18
N ILE A 52 -7.79 5.11 2.28
CA ILE A 52 -7.88 3.69 2.61
C ILE A 52 -6.81 2.90 1.88
N VAL A 53 -6.35 1.83 2.49
CA VAL A 53 -5.40 0.90 1.88
C VAL A 53 -6.11 -0.42 1.64
N TYR A 54 -6.14 -0.85 0.38
CA TYR A 54 -6.73 -2.12 -0.02
C TYR A 54 -5.66 -3.20 -0.11
N THR A 55 -6.03 -4.42 0.25
CA THR A 55 -5.13 -5.56 0.23
C THR A 55 -5.55 -6.53 -0.87
N THR A 56 -4.60 -6.90 -1.73
CA THR A 56 -4.83 -7.87 -2.79
C THR A 56 -3.64 -8.83 -2.84
N VAL A 57 -3.90 -10.10 -3.04
CA VAL A 57 -2.84 -11.10 -3.15
C VAL A 57 -2.46 -11.25 -4.62
N LYS A 58 -1.18 -11.20 -4.91
CA LYS A 58 -0.63 -11.34 -6.26
C LYS A 58 0.33 -12.52 -6.30
N GLU A 59 0.91 -12.77 -7.47
CA GLU A 59 1.84 -13.90 -7.65
C GLU A 59 3.09 -13.80 -6.78
N SER A 60 3.64 -12.61 -6.66
CA SER A 60 4.91 -12.42 -5.97
C SER A 60 4.80 -11.84 -4.58
N GLY A 61 3.59 -11.57 -4.11
CA GLY A 61 3.43 -10.99 -2.79
C GLY A 61 2.05 -10.40 -2.54
N VAL A 62 1.97 -9.55 -1.54
CA VAL A 62 0.75 -8.89 -1.14
C VAL A 62 0.80 -7.45 -1.65
N LEU A 63 -0.18 -7.09 -2.48
CA LEU A 63 -0.28 -5.75 -3.03
C LEU A 63 -1.13 -4.88 -2.11
N LEU A 64 -0.56 -3.78 -1.65
CA LEU A 64 -1.25 -2.81 -0.81
C LEU A 64 -1.45 -1.55 -1.64
N THR A 65 -2.71 -1.23 -1.93
CA THR A 65 -3.06 -0.11 -2.78
C THR A 65 -3.61 1.02 -1.94
N MET A 66 -2.95 2.16 -1.98
CA MET A 66 -3.38 3.35 -1.27
C MET A 66 -4.31 4.15 -2.13
N ARG A 67 -5.45 4.54 -1.57
CA ARG A 67 -6.42 5.36 -2.24
C ARG A 67 -6.68 6.59 -1.42
N TYR A 68 -6.57 7.75 -2.03
CA TYR A 68 -6.79 9.01 -1.35
C TYR A 68 -7.20 10.07 -2.37
N ILE A 69 -7.73 11.18 -1.87
CA ILE A 69 -8.17 12.28 -2.71
C ILE A 69 -7.20 13.44 -2.53
N CYS A 70 -6.78 14.03 -3.62
CA CYS A 70 -5.93 15.20 -3.59
C CYS A 70 -6.32 16.15 -4.71
N ASP A 71 -5.83 17.39 -4.63
CA ASP A 71 -6.04 18.36 -5.70
C ASP A 71 -5.27 17.87 -6.93
N ALA A 72 -5.90 17.92 -8.09
CA ALA A 72 -5.28 17.48 -9.34
C ALA A 72 -3.95 18.18 -9.62
N ARG A 73 -3.81 19.43 -9.19
CA ARG A 73 -2.57 20.19 -9.40
C ARG A 73 -1.43 19.69 -8.52
N ARG A 74 -1.75 19.03 -7.41
CA ARG A 74 -0.76 18.53 -6.46
C ARG A 74 -0.57 17.03 -6.56
N ARG A 75 -1.21 16.38 -7.50
CA ARG A 75 -1.19 14.94 -7.62
C ARG A 75 0.23 14.36 -7.69
N ARG A 76 1.05 14.93 -8.56
CA ARG A 76 2.42 14.45 -8.74
C ARG A 76 3.28 14.70 -7.50
N ALA A 77 3.16 15.90 -6.91
CA ALA A 77 3.92 16.23 -5.71
C ALA A 77 3.50 15.36 -4.53
N SER A 78 2.20 15.14 -4.38
CA SER A 78 1.66 14.30 -3.31
C SER A 78 2.13 12.85 -3.46
N GLU A 79 2.09 12.31 -4.68
CA GLU A 79 2.55 10.96 -4.94
C GLU A 79 4.03 10.79 -4.63
N HIS A 80 4.82 11.78 -5.03
CA HIS A 80 6.25 11.79 -4.75
C HIS A 80 6.54 11.77 -3.25
N GLU A 81 5.85 12.62 -2.50
CA GLU A 81 6.03 12.68 -1.05
C GLU A 81 5.62 11.38 -0.36
N ILE A 82 4.53 10.79 -0.81
CA ILE A 82 4.06 9.52 -0.26
C ILE A 82 5.09 8.42 -0.50
N TRP A 83 5.64 8.33 -1.72
CA TRP A 83 6.65 7.32 -2.02
C TRP A 83 7.91 7.49 -1.17
N GLU A 84 8.34 8.73 -0.95
CA GLU A 84 9.49 8.98 -0.09
C GLU A 84 9.22 8.54 1.34
N ASP A 85 8.02 8.82 1.85
CA ASP A 85 7.64 8.40 3.19
C ASP A 85 7.58 6.87 3.30
N VAL A 86 7.05 6.21 2.28
CA VAL A 86 6.98 4.75 2.24
C VAL A 86 8.38 4.15 2.28
N LEU A 87 9.28 4.66 1.46
CA LEU A 87 10.64 4.15 1.41
C LEU A 87 11.37 4.34 2.74
N LYS A 88 11.19 5.49 3.37
CA LYS A 88 11.82 5.78 4.65
C LYS A 88 11.27 4.91 5.77
N GLU A 89 9.95 4.80 5.85
CA GLU A 89 9.32 4.02 6.91
C GLU A 89 9.60 2.53 6.78
N PHE A 90 9.52 2.00 5.57
CA PHE A 90 9.78 0.58 5.35
C PHE A 90 11.24 0.22 5.64
N ALA A 91 12.16 1.15 5.42
CA ALA A 91 13.57 0.91 5.72
C ALA A 91 13.83 0.74 7.23
N LEU A 92 12.95 1.27 8.07
CA LEU A 92 13.08 1.13 9.52
C LEU A 92 12.58 -0.21 10.04
N HIS A 93 11.87 -0.98 9.21
CA HIS A 93 11.27 -2.24 9.63
C HIS A 93 11.84 -3.41 8.84
N LYS A 94 12.60 -4.27 9.50
CA LYS A 94 13.20 -5.44 8.85
C LYS A 94 12.16 -6.48 8.46
N GLU A 95 10.98 -6.42 9.05
CA GLU A 95 9.90 -7.36 8.76
C GLU A 95 9.17 -7.07 7.48
N ILE A 96 9.47 -5.96 6.83
CA ILE A 96 8.79 -5.55 5.60
C ILE A 96 9.82 -5.45 4.48
N GLU A 97 9.60 -6.20 3.41
CA GLU A 97 10.46 -6.17 2.25
C GLU A 97 9.62 -5.93 1.00
N PHE A 98 10.11 -5.05 0.13
CA PHE A 98 9.46 -4.85 -1.15
C PHE A 98 9.60 -6.11 -2.00
N ALA A 99 8.53 -6.47 -2.68
CA ALA A 99 8.58 -7.60 -3.59
C ALA A 99 9.05 -7.12 -4.96
N TYR A 100 9.80 -7.98 -5.61
CA TYR A 100 10.22 -7.78 -6.99
C TYR A 100 10.27 -9.16 -7.63
N PRO A 101 10.35 -9.27 -8.94
CA PRO A 101 10.33 -10.58 -9.57
C PRO A 101 11.48 -11.43 -9.02
N THR A 102 11.13 -12.50 -8.33
CA THR A 102 12.10 -13.37 -7.67
C THR A 102 11.67 -14.81 -7.80
N GLN A 103 12.63 -15.70 -7.61
CA GLN A 103 12.35 -17.12 -7.53
C GLN A 103 12.82 -17.58 -6.14
N ARG A 104 12.04 -18.43 -5.52
CA ARG A 104 12.42 -19.01 -4.25
C ARG A 104 12.85 -20.44 -4.49
N PHE A 105 14.11 -20.73 -4.23
CA PHE A 105 14.63 -22.07 -4.37
C PHE A 105 14.45 -22.79 -3.06
N PHE A 106 13.78 -23.91 -3.11
CA PHE A 106 13.56 -24.72 -1.91
C PHE A 106 14.28 -26.02 -2.12
N THR A 107 15.26 -26.32 -1.28
CA THR A 107 16.03 -27.52 -1.36
C THR A 107 15.70 -28.37 -0.14
N ARG A 108 15.25 -29.58 -0.39
CA ARG A 108 15.02 -30.49 0.69
C ARG A 108 16.35 -30.94 1.23
N PRO A 109 16.54 -30.84 2.53
CA PRO A 109 17.78 -31.35 3.05
C PRO A 109 17.75 -32.82 3.01
N ALA A 110 18.78 -33.27 2.95
CA ALA A 110 19.17 -34.59 3.10
C ALA A 110 18.29 -35.71 3.24
N GLU A 111 17.15 -35.55 3.25
CA GLU A 111 16.42 -36.73 3.42
C GLU A 111 16.51 -37.49 2.24
N LYS A 112 16.99 -36.97 1.30
CA LYS A 112 17.19 -37.72 0.16
C LYS A 112 18.00 -38.83 0.56
N ASP A 113 18.61 -38.67 1.60
CA ASP A 113 19.38 -39.71 2.03
C ASP A 113 18.53 -40.79 2.39
N ASP A 114 17.39 -40.55 2.50
CA ASP A 114 16.58 -41.64 2.87
C ASP A 114 16.45 -42.52 1.73
N SER A 115 16.91 -42.17 0.69
CA SER A 115 16.84 -42.97 -0.41
C SER A 115 17.54 -44.17 -0.05
N PRO A 116 16.93 -45.18 0.03
CA PRO A 116 17.53 -46.39 0.43
C PRO A 116 18.42 -46.87 -0.57
N LEU A 117 18.65 -46.69 -1.32
CA LEU A 117 19.44 -47.20 -2.25
C LEU A 117 20.40 -47.51 -2.21
#